data_9f03473a1acfce2962a9dded226ec82f
#
_entry.id   9f03473a1acfce2962a9dded226ec82f
#
_cell.length_a   1.000
_cell.length_b   1.000
_cell.length_c   1.000
_cell.angle_alpha   90.00
_cell.angle_beta   90.00
_cell.angle_gamma   90.00
#
_symmetry.space_group_name_H-M   'P 1'
#
loop_
_entity.id
_entity.type
_entity.pdbx_description
1 polymer ?
#
loop_
_entity_poly.entity_id
_entity_poly.type
_entity_poly.pdbx_seq_one_letter_code
_entity_poly.pdbx_strand_id
1 'polypeptide(L)'
;LGQQAGCEKLGASLYELLPGASSFPLHIHHANEELIIVLSGRPTLRGLNTERELSPGDLVACPSGREGAHRLDNRQSDAVRVLIVSTMLYPEINEYPDSGKVMVRNYPPGGEPPAESLETILRTDAREADYFAGETESDPEG
;
A
#
# COMPACT_ATOMS: atom_id res chain seq x y z
N LEU A 1 15.23 4.40 1.52
CA LEU A 1 15.92 5.49 2.27
C LEU A 1 15.82 5.30 3.78
N GLY A 2 14.64 4.90 4.31
CA GLY A 2 14.43 4.82 5.76
C GLY A 2 15.46 3.95 6.48
N GLN A 3 15.67 2.73 6.05
CA GLN A 3 16.69 1.82 6.62
C GLN A 3 18.11 2.41 6.51
N GLN A 4 18.45 3.01 5.38
CA GLN A 4 19.76 3.65 5.19
C GLN A 4 19.99 4.84 6.14
N ALA A 5 18.91 5.50 6.54
CA ALA A 5 18.92 6.59 7.53
C ALA A 5 18.87 6.10 8.98
N GLY A 6 18.77 4.78 9.22
CA GLY A 6 18.70 4.20 10.56
C GLY A 6 17.28 4.15 11.17
N CYS A 7 16.23 4.32 10.36
CA CYS A 7 14.86 4.18 10.86
C CYS A 7 14.54 2.71 11.15
N GLU A 8 13.91 2.46 12.30
CA GLU A 8 13.46 1.12 12.70
C GLU A 8 11.96 0.89 12.44
N LYS A 9 11.17 1.95 12.53
CA LYS A 9 9.70 1.88 12.47
C LYS A 9 9.09 2.68 11.33
N LEU A 10 9.93 3.39 10.58
CA LEU A 10 9.51 4.20 9.43
C LEU A 10 10.18 3.72 8.16
N GLY A 11 9.37 3.49 7.15
CA GLY A 11 9.79 3.40 5.77
C GLY A 11 9.91 4.79 5.16
N ALA A 12 10.85 5.00 4.26
CA ALA A 12 10.93 6.21 3.46
C ALA A 12 11.46 5.87 2.09
N SER A 13 10.75 6.26 1.05
CA SER A 13 11.09 5.97 -0.34
C SER A 13 10.93 7.21 -1.21
N LEU A 14 11.94 7.48 -2.01
CA LEU A 14 11.89 8.52 -3.03
C LEU A 14 11.45 7.89 -4.35
N TYR A 15 10.40 8.44 -4.94
CA TYR A 15 9.88 8.04 -6.23
C TYR A 15 10.05 9.15 -7.25
N GLU A 16 10.43 8.76 -8.45
CA GLU A 16 10.40 9.62 -9.64
C GLU A 16 9.40 9.00 -10.61
N LEU A 17 8.35 9.75 -10.91
CA LEU A 17 7.33 9.36 -11.87
C LEU A 17 7.60 10.07 -13.19
N LEU A 18 7.93 9.32 -14.22
CA LEU A 18 8.10 9.84 -15.56
C LEU A 18 6.73 10.30 -16.15
N PRO A 19 6.73 11.13 -17.20
CA PRO A 19 5.49 11.52 -17.88
C PRO A 19 4.60 10.32 -18.23
N GLY A 20 3.34 10.38 -17.87
CA GLY A 20 2.36 9.31 -18.08
C GLY A 20 2.44 8.13 -17.12
N ALA A 21 3.42 8.11 -16.21
CA ALA A 21 3.54 7.04 -15.23
C ALA A 21 2.62 7.24 -14.03
N SER A 22 2.25 6.12 -13.41
CA SER A 22 1.59 6.06 -12.11
C SER A 22 2.52 5.44 -11.06
N SER A 23 2.31 5.75 -9.77
CA SER A 23 3.11 5.18 -8.68
C SER A 23 2.82 3.69 -8.50
N PHE A 24 1.68 3.39 -7.94
CA PHE A 24 1.17 2.05 -7.66
C PHE A 24 -0.27 1.96 -8.15
N PRO A 25 -0.89 0.77 -8.20
CA PRO A 25 -2.34 0.67 -8.32
C PRO A 25 -3.03 1.48 -7.20
N LEU A 26 -4.25 1.97 -7.42
CA LEU A 26 -5.05 2.51 -6.33
C LEU A 26 -5.15 1.46 -5.23
N HIS A 27 -4.74 1.80 -4.03
CA HIS A 27 -4.71 0.86 -2.92
C HIS A 27 -5.09 1.50 -1.58
N ILE A 28 -5.37 0.64 -0.63
CA ILE A 28 -5.76 0.97 0.74
C ILE A 28 -4.87 0.14 1.66
N HIS A 29 -4.26 0.79 2.64
CA HIS A 29 -3.55 0.13 3.74
C HIS A 29 -4.49 -0.06 4.93
N HIS A 30 -4.50 -1.23 5.55
CA HIS A 30 -5.31 -1.49 6.74
C HIS A 30 -4.54 -1.33 8.06
N ALA A 31 -3.23 -1.51 8.05
CA ALA A 31 -2.39 -1.33 9.23
C ALA A 31 -1.53 -0.05 9.17
N ASN A 32 -1.06 0.30 7.99
CA ASN A 32 -0.11 1.40 7.84
C ASN A 32 -0.78 2.70 7.44
N GLU A 33 -0.15 3.81 7.85
CA GLU A 33 -0.43 5.14 7.29
C GLU A 33 0.78 5.60 6.49
N GLU A 34 0.53 6.42 5.50
CA GLU A 34 1.56 7.03 4.67
C GLU A 34 1.46 8.54 4.63
N LEU A 35 2.59 9.20 4.53
CA LEU A 35 2.72 10.63 4.29
C LEU A 35 3.42 10.83 2.96
N ILE A 36 2.73 11.43 2.01
CA ILE A 36 3.27 11.81 0.71
C ILE A 36 3.73 13.26 0.76
N ILE A 37 4.96 13.51 0.35
CA ILE A 37 5.56 14.85 0.28
C ILE A 37 5.97 15.11 -1.17
N VAL A 38 5.39 16.13 -1.79
CA VAL A 38 5.73 16.51 -3.17
C VAL A 38 6.99 17.33 -3.17
N LEU A 39 8.05 16.83 -3.79
CA LEU A 39 9.34 17.51 -3.89
C LEU A 39 9.44 18.39 -5.15
N SER A 40 8.95 17.87 -6.28
CA SER A 40 8.91 18.60 -7.54
C SER A 40 7.85 18.06 -8.49
N GLY A 41 7.41 18.88 -9.42
CA GLY A 41 6.33 18.56 -10.36
C GLY A 41 4.94 18.68 -9.73
N ARG A 42 3.91 18.30 -10.48
CA ARG A 42 2.50 18.44 -10.07
C ARG A 42 1.76 17.12 -10.31
N PRO A 43 1.92 16.13 -9.43
CA PRO A 43 1.19 14.86 -9.57
C PRO A 43 -0.29 15.04 -9.32
N THR A 44 -1.09 14.19 -9.94
CA THR A 44 -2.50 14.03 -9.60
C THR A 44 -2.63 12.94 -8.53
N LEU A 45 -3.16 13.30 -7.37
CA LEU A 45 -3.56 12.35 -6.34
C LEU A 45 -4.96 11.85 -6.67
N ARG A 46 -5.12 10.54 -6.76
CA ARG A 46 -6.40 9.86 -6.90
C ARG A 46 -6.72 9.07 -5.62
N GLY A 47 -7.90 9.29 -5.06
CA GLY A 47 -8.53 8.48 -4.01
C GLY A 47 -9.65 7.59 -4.58
N LEU A 48 -10.51 7.04 -3.71
CA LEU A 48 -11.65 6.21 -4.15
C LEU A 48 -12.63 6.97 -5.04
N ASN A 49 -13.00 8.19 -4.63
CA ASN A 49 -13.99 9.02 -5.32
C ASN A 49 -13.49 10.45 -5.50
N THR A 50 -12.20 10.68 -5.38
CA THR A 50 -11.61 12.02 -5.43
C THR A 50 -10.40 12.03 -6.33
N GLU A 51 -10.18 13.17 -6.96
CA GLU A 51 -8.97 13.47 -7.70
C GLU A 51 -8.57 14.92 -7.45
N ARG A 52 -7.28 15.19 -7.23
CA ARG A 52 -6.76 16.55 -7.15
C ARG A 52 -5.32 16.62 -7.60
N GLU A 53 -4.94 17.72 -8.22
CA GLU A 53 -3.55 18.04 -8.52
C GLU A 53 -2.86 18.56 -7.25
N LEU A 54 -1.63 18.10 -7.03
CA LEU A 54 -0.75 18.54 -5.96
C LEU A 54 0.33 19.47 -6.49
N SER A 55 0.92 20.25 -5.59
CA SER A 55 2.01 21.18 -5.86
C SER A 55 3.25 20.86 -5.04
N PRO A 56 4.44 21.26 -5.48
CA PRO A 56 5.67 21.13 -4.68
C PRO A 56 5.47 21.76 -3.29
N GLY A 57 5.86 21.01 -2.25
CA GLY A 57 5.67 21.38 -0.85
C GLY A 57 4.36 20.87 -0.22
N ASP A 58 3.42 20.34 -1.00
CA ASP A 58 2.23 19.71 -0.43
C ASP A 58 2.59 18.45 0.37
N LEU A 59 1.92 18.31 1.51
CA LEU A 59 1.94 17.13 2.36
C LEU A 59 0.55 16.51 2.36
N VAL A 60 0.49 15.21 2.11
CA VAL A 60 -0.76 14.45 2.06
C VAL A 60 -0.67 13.28 3.01
N ALA A 61 -1.50 13.27 4.03
CA ALA A 61 -1.68 12.11 4.88
C ALA A 61 -2.62 11.10 4.22
N CYS A 62 -2.21 9.85 4.20
CA CYS A 62 -2.98 8.70 3.77
C CYS A 62 -3.15 7.77 4.99
N PRO A 63 -4.16 8.00 5.83
CA PRO A 63 -4.39 7.18 7.02
C PRO A 63 -4.73 5.75 6.64
N SER A 64 -4.63 4.83 7.59
CA SER A 64 -5.11 3.46 7.39
C SER A 64 -6.62 3.44 7.11
N GLY A 65 -7.07 2.46 6.31
CA GLY A 65 -8.46 2.30 5.90
C GLY A 65 -8.83 3.09 4.64
N ARG A 66 -10.11 3.08 4.32
CA ARG A 66 -10.64 3.56 3.02
C ARG A 66 -10.41 5.03 2.76
N GLU A 67 -10.33 5.85 3.81
CA GLU A 67 -10.09 7.29 3.69
C GLU A 67 -8.67 7.60 3.19
N GLY A 68 -7.71 6.72 3.46
CA GLY A 68 -6.34 6.84 2.99
C GLY A 68 -6.08 6.20 1.63
N ALA A 69 -7.11 5.75 0.90
CA ALA A 69 -6.95 5.20 -0.44
C ALA A 69 -6.23 6.19 -1.36
N HIS A 70 -5.16 5.75 -2.00
CA HIS A 70 -4.37 6.66 -2.82
C HIS A 70 -3.64 5.99 -3.99
N ARG A 71 -3.37 6.81 -4.99
CA ARG A 71 -2.49 6.57 -6.14
C ARG A 71 -2.02 7.92 -6.65
N LEU A 72 -0.80 8.00 -7.13
CA LEU A 72 -0.28 9.18 -7.82
C LEU A 72 -0.14 8.91 -9.31
N ASP A 73 -0.60 9.85 -10.12
CA ASP A 73 -0.44 9.84 -11.57
C ASP A 73 0.37 11.07 -11.99
N ASN A 74 1.38 10.89 -12.83
CA ASN A 74 2.05 12.00 -13.48
C ASN A 74 1.41 12.25 -14.85
N ARG A 75 0.58 13.27 -14.94
CA ARG A 75 -0.07 13.73 -16.18
C ARG A 75 0.65 14.92 -16.83
N GLN A 76 1.84 15.27 -16.30
CA GLN A 76 2.65 16.38 -16.80
C GLN A 76 3.64 15.90 -17.86
N SER A 77 4.28 16.86 -18.54
CA SER A 77 5.36 16.61 -19.51
C SER A 77 6.71 16.36 -18.85
N ASP A 78 6.89 16.74 -17.59
CA ASP A 78 8.12 16.62 -16.84
C ASP A 78 8.00 15.57 -15.74
N ALA A 79 9.15 15.07 -15.27
CA ALA A 79 9.18 14.13 -14.18
C ALA A 79 8.68 14.76 -12.86
N VAL A 80 7.94 13.98 -12.09
CA VAL A 80 7.46 14.32 -10.75
C VAL A 80 8.29 13.56 -9.72
N ARG A 81 8.70 14.22 -8.65
CA ARG A 81 9.41 13.57 -7.53
C ARG A 81 8.62 13.72 -6.24
N VAL A 82 8.44 12.60 -5.55
CA VAL A 82 7.75 12.54 -4.26
C VAL A 82 8.55 11.70 -3.28
N LEU A 83 8.52 12.10 -2.01
CA LEU A 83 8.98 11.29 -0.90
C LEU A 83 7.73 10.70 -0.21
N ILE A 84 7.70 9.39 -0.05
CA ILE A 84 6.64 8.69 0.70
C ILE A 84 7.28 8.13 1.96
N VAL A 85 6.70 8.49 3.11
CA VAL A 85 7.06 7.99 4.43
C VAL A 85 5.90 7.15 4.94
N SER A 86 6.18 5.94 5.40
CA SER A 86 5.17 4.99 5.88
C SER A 86 5.53 4.46 7.26
N THR A 87 4.56 4.17 8.08
CA THR A 87 4.76 3.25 9.19
C THR A 87 5.10 1.86 8.66
N MET A 88 5.76 1.03 9.48
CA MET A 88 6.23 -0.30 9.05
C MET A 88 5.56 -1.39 9.88
N LEU A 89 4.25 -1.26 10.07
CA LEU A 89 3.44 -2.20 10.85
C LEU A 89 3.13 -3.47 10.05
N TYR A 90 3.09 -4.59 10.73
CA TYR A 90 2.67 -5.88 10.18
C TYR A 90 1.97 -6.71 11.26
N PRO A 91 1.06 -7.65 10.90
CA PRO A 91 0.65 -7.99 9.54
C PRO A 91 -0.05 -6.85 8.82
N GLU A 92 0.09 -6.79 7.49
CA GLU A 92 -0.52 -5.78 6.64
C GLU A 92 -1.52 -6.43 5.68
N ILE A 93 -2.63 -5.73 5.46
CA ILE A 93 -3.60 -6.04 4.41
C ILE A 93 -3.67 -4.82 3.50
N ASN A 94 -3.51 -5.05 2.19
CA ASN A 94 -3.71 -4.02 1.18
C ASN A 94 -4.90 -4.41 0.29
N GLU A 95 -5.87 -3.52 0.14
CA GLU A 95 -6.91 -3.67 -0.87
C GLU A 95 -6.52 -2.93 -2.16
N TYR A 96 -6.93 -3.48 -3.31
CA TYR A 96 -6.78 -2.89 -4.63
C TYR A 96 -8.16 -2.76 -5.28
N PRO A 97 -8.89 -1.65 -5.03
CA PRO A 97 -10.30 -1.52 -5.41
C PRO A 97 -10.55 -1.65 -6.91
N ASP A 98 -9.66 -1.11 -7.76
CA ASP A 98 -9.82 -1.15 -9.21
C ASP A 98 -9.73 -2.57 -9.78
N SER A 99 -9.02 -3.47 -9.14
CA SER A 99 -8.76 -4.83 -9.65
C SER A 99 -9.39 -5.92 -8.79
N GLY A 100 -10.10 -5.56 -7.72
CA GLY A 100 -10.77 -6.52 -6.83
C GLY A 100 -9.79 -7.52 -6.23
N LYS A 101 -8.68 -7.03 -5.69
CA LYS A 101 -7.65 -7.87 -5.07
C LYS A 101 -7.38 -7.42 -3.64
N VAL A 102 -6.92 -8.38 -2.83
CA VAL A 102 -6.39 -8.17 -1.49
C VAL A 102 -5.03 -8.84 -1.40
N MET A 103 -4.06 -8.13 -0.86
CA MET A 103 -2.76 -8.68 -0.47
C MET A 103 -2.70 -8.79 1.05
N VAL A 104 -2.21 -9.91 1.53
CA VAL A 104 -1.92 -10.14 2.96
C VAL A 104 -0.44 -10.42 3.11
N ARG A 105 0.21 -9.78 4.10
CA ARG A 105 1.63 -9.96 4.38
C ARG A 105 1.90 -9.90 5.89
N ASN A 106 2.72 -10.83 6.40
CA ASN A 106 3.06 -10.91 7.83
C ASN A 106 4.47 -10.39 8.18
N TYR A 107 5.10 -9.63 7.31
CA TYR A 107 6.42 -9.04 7.53
C TYR A 107 6.44 -7.59 7.02
N PRO A 108 7.40 -6.73 7.48
CA PRO A 108 7.44 -5.33 7.09
C PRO A 108 7.71 -5.16 5.58
N PRO A 109 7.12 -4.14 4.93
CA PRO A 109 7.36 -3.87 3.52
C PRO A 109 8.82 -3.49 3.24
N GLY A 110 9.33 -3.86 2.04
CA GLY A 110 10.65 -3.45 1.56
C GLY A 110 11.85 -4.23 2.12
N GLY A 111 11.61 -5.24 2.96
CA GLY A 111 12.63 -6.21 3.39
C GLY A 111 12.62 -7.50 2.57
N GLU A 112 13.68 -8.31 2.71
CA GLU A 112 13.62 -9.70 2.23
C GLU A 112 12.61 -10.50 3.07
N PRO A 113 11.75 -11.31 2.43
CA PRO A 113 10.81 -12.14 3.17
C PRO A 113 11.55 -13.10 4.10
N PRO A 114 11.18 -13.21 5.39
CA PRO A 114 11.66 -14.28 6.24
C PRO A 114 11.33 -15.67 5.66
N ALA A 115 12.08 -16.70 6.05
CA ALA A 115 11.91 -18.07 5.52
C ALA A 115 10.48 -18.63 5.70
N GLU A 116 9.78 -18.21 6.77
CA GLU A 116 8.40 -18.62 7.07
C GLU A 116 7.41 -17.46 6.87
N SER A 117 7.68 -16.60 5.88
CA SER A 117 6.81 -15.46 5.60
C SER A 117 5.55 -15.89 4.87
N LEU A 118 4.45 -15.19 5.18
CA LEU A 118 3.21 -15.25 4.42
C LEU A 118 3.09 -13.97 3.60
N GLU A 119 3.06 -14.12 2.29
CA GLU A 119 2.59 -13.08 1.38
C GLU A 119 1.71 -13.73 0.32
N THR A 120 0.49 -13.25 0.17
CA THR A 120 -0.44 -13.75 -0.83
C THR A 120 -1.29 -12.62 -1.38
N ILE A 121 -1.66 -12.75 -2.65
CA ILE A 121 -2.60 -11.84 -3.32
C ILE A 121 -3.79 -12.68 -3.75
N LEU A 122 -4.95 -12.35 -3.22
CA LEU A 122 -6.21 -13.03 -3.48
C LEU A 122 -7.16 -12.11 -4.25
N ARG A 123 -8.07 -12.68 -5.03
CA ARG A 123 -9.19 -11.94 -5.60
C ARG A 123 -10.33 -11.87 -4.59
N THR A 124 -10.97 -10.69 -4.48
CA THR A 124 -12.10 -10.49 -3.56
C THR A 124 -13.40 -11.15 -4.05
N ASP A 125 -13.45 -11.58 -5.33
CA ASP A 125 -14.53 -12.39 -5.89
C ASP A 125 -14.33 -13.91 -5.68
N ALA A 126 -13.22 -14.30 -5.03
CA ALA A 126 -13.01 -15.69 -4.62
C ALA A 126 -14.12 -16.12 -3.65
N ARG A 127 -14.55 -17.37 -3.79
CA ARG A 127 -15.59 -17.94 -2.92
C ARG A 127 -15.07 -17.95 -1.49
N GLU A 128 -15.86 -17.40 -0.56
CA GLU A 128 -15.58 -17.55 0.86
C GLU A 128 -15.52 -19.04 1.19
N ALA A 129 -14.46 -19.44 1.87
CA ALA A 129 -14.40 -20.80 2.42
C ALA A 129 -15.19 -20.85 3.74
N ASP A 130 -15.86 -21.95 3.98
CA ASP A 130 -16.38 -22.23 5.30
C ASP A 130 -15.21 -22.30 6.29
N TYR A 131 -15.38 -21.78 7.50
CA TYR A 131 -14.32 -21.72 8.50
C TYR A 131 -13.72 -23.08 8.82
N PHE A 132 -14.55 -24.14 8.80
CA PHE A 132 -14.14 -25.51 9.07
C PHE A 132 -13.84 -26.34 7.80
N ALA A 133 -13.97 -25.73 6.60
CA ALA A 133 -13.74 -26.47 5.37
C ALA A 133 -12.31 -27.01 5.28
N GLY A 134 -12.18 -28.31 5.23
CA GLY A 134 -10.89 -29.00 5.16
C GLY A 134 -10.23 -29.30 6.51
N GLU A 135 -10.84 -28.85 7.61
CA GLU A 135 -10.42 -29.26 8.94
C GLU A 135 -10.96 -30.65 9.26
N THR A 136 -10.12 -31.50 9.85
CA THR A 136 -10.59 -32.78 10.36
C THR A 136 -11.40 -32.53 11.63
N GLU A 137 -12.68 -32.91 11.64
CA GLU A 137 -13.41 -33.03 12.88
C GLU A 137 -12.65 -34.01 13.77
N SER A 138 -12.06 -33.51 14.85
CA SER A 138 -11.60 -34.40 15.91
C SER A 138 -12.87 -35.02 16.54
N ASP A 139 -13.08 -36.32 16.29
CA ASP A 139 -14.15 -37.05 16.92
C ASP A 139 -14.18 -36.80 18.44
N PRO A 140 -15.26 -36.32 19.02
CA PRO A 140 -15.31 -36.05 20.45
C PRO A 140 -15.59 -37.33 21.30
N GLU A 141 -15.22 -38.49 20.77
CA GLU A 141 -15.32 -39.74 21.52
C GLU A 141 -13.94 -40.36 21.80
N GLY A 142 -13.42 -40.02 23.00
CA GLY A 142 -12.27 -40.64 23.63
C GLY A 142 -12.39 -40.51 25.15
#